data_0dfc8230c4b67512b850fe23478115ea
#
_entry.id   0dfc8230c4b67512b850fe23478115ea
#
_cell.length_a   1.000
_cell.length_b   1.000
_cell.length_c   1.000
_cell.angle_alpha   90.00
_cell.angle_beta   90.00
_cell.angle_gamma   90.00
#
_symmetry.space_group_name_H-M   'P 1'
#
loop_
_entity.id
_entity.type
_entity.pdbx_description
1 polymer ?
#
loop_
_entity_poly.entity_id
_entity_poly.type
_entity_poly.pdbx_seq_one_letter_code
_entity_poly.pdbx_strand_id
1 'polypeptide(L)'
;MDHIKSFHLPYIEALRADGHEVLVMAKGKDADFDIGFVKKMLSVKNTQCRREIRKILKRENFDAIILNTTLAAFHIRLCLRKKRRPRVINIVHGYMFTEKIRNTRDKIFLFCEKLLRKKTDDILVMNSEDFRIATNNKLCLGEVKMTLGMGAKVHGTQVPPETIYKYTGCEDKYVLCFVGELYKAKNQRFLICALPEIKLAIPNAVLWLIGEGGDRVELISLAEQLNISDSVYFMGKQKNPCDYIRAANLYVSASEKEGLPFNIMESLGCGMVTLASDIKGHRDLIEDGVSGFLYTPGDMTQFVNKVKAIHSGELTLKIDNVVAKYEIYSKDNVFEKTYCAIKELLLK
;
A
#
# COMPACT_ATOMS: atom_id res chain seq x y z
N MET A 1 13.07 11.33 -1.54
CA MET A 1 13.82 10.61 -2.62
C MET A 1 13.69 9.10 -2.54
N ASP A 2 13.78 8.47 -1.36
CA ASP A 2 13.73 6.99 -1.25
C ASP A 2 12.52 6.36 -1.93
N HIS A 3 11.33 6.94 -1.75
CA HIS A 3 10.11 6.49 -2.43
C HIS A 3 10.24 6.57 -3.98
N ILE A 4 10.85 7.63 -4.50
CA ILE A 4 11.07 7.76 -5.96
C ILE A 4 12.06 6.72 -6.45
N LYS A 5 13.20 6.55 -5.75
CA LYS A 5 14.21 5.54 -6.10
C LYS A 5 13.63 4.12 -6.08
N SER A 6 12.81 3.80 -5.06
CA SER A 6 12.26 2.46 -4.92
C SER A 6 11.18 2.12 -5.94
N PHE A 7 10.34 3.09 -6.34
CA PHE A 7 9.12 2.82 -7.08
C PHE A 7 8.99 3.53 -8.42
N HIS A 8 9.63 4.70 -8.61
CA HIS A 8 9.43 5.50 -9.83
C HIS A 8 10.66 5.56 -10.74
N LEU A 9 11.85 5.25 -10.21
CA LEU A 9 13.08 5.31 -11.00
C LEU A 9 13.02 4.47 -12.28
N PRO A 10 12.50 3.21 -12.28
CA PRO A 10 12.40 2.43 -13.51
C PRO A 10 11.54 3.11 -14.59
N TYR A 11 10.44 3.76 -14.22
CA TYR A 11 9.60 4.51 -15.18
C TYR A 11 10.28 5.76 -15.69
N ILE A 12 11.05 6.46 -14.84
CA ILE A 12 11.84 7.64 -15.22
C ILE A 12 12.92 7.24 -16.23
N GLU A 13 13.64 6.15 -15.97
CA GLU A 13 14.69 5.63 -16.84
C GLU A 13 14.12 5.16 -18.18
N ALA A 14 12.99 4.48 -18.18
CA ALA A 14 12.32 4.04 -19.40
C ALA A 14 11.83 5.21 -20.26
N LEU A 15 11.24 6.25 -19.65
CA LEU A 15 10.84 7.46 -20.37
C LEU A 15 12.06 8.19 -20.97
N ARG A 16 13.18 8.26 -20.24
CA ARG A 16 14.43 8.83 -20.76
C ARG A 16 14.99 8.01 -21.92
N ALA A 17 14.93 6.68 -21.84
CA ALA A 17 15.33 5.79 -22.93
C ALA A 17 14.46 5.96 -24.17
N ASP A 18 13.19 6.29 -24.02
CA ASP A 18 12.28 6.63 -25.12
C ASP A 18 12.49 8.07 -25.68
N GLY A 19 13.50 8.79 -25.18
CA GLY A 19 13.88 10.12 -25.68
C GLY A 19 13.20 11.31 -24.98
N HIS A 20 12.47 11.08 -23.89
CA HIS A 20 11.88 12.16 -23.12
C HIS A 20 12.89 12.82 -22.17
N GLU A 21 12.87 14.14 -22.07
CA GLU A 21 13.54 14.85 -20.99
C GLU A 21 12.67 14.77 -19.72
N VAL A 22 13.16 14.09 -18.68
CA VAL A 22 12.40 13.88 -17.44
C VAL A 22 13.09 14.55 -16.27
N LEU A 23 12.42 15.55 -15.67
CA LEU A 23 12.86 16.28 -14.50
C LEU A 23 12.05 15.84 -13.28
N VAL A 24 12.72 15.63 -12.15
CA VAL A 24 12.14 15.11 -10.90
C VAL A 24 12.00 16.23 -9.89
N MET A 25 10.78 16.45 -9.41
CA MET A 25 10.48 17.37 -8.32
C MET A 25 10.12 16.59 -7.04
N ALA A 26 11.00 16.62 -6.05
CA ALA A 26 10.82 15.92 -4.78
C ALA A 26 11.67 16.54 -3.67
N LYS A 27 11.46 16.12 -2.43
CA LYS A 27 12.35 16.48 -1.32
C LYS A 27 13.62 15.64 -1.37
N GLY A 28 14.77 16.28 -1.45
CA GLY A 28 16.11 15.67 -1.34
C GLY A 28 17.06 16.13 -2.43
N LYS A 29 18.36 15.95 -2.16
CA LYS A 29 19.47 16.48 -3.00
C LYS A 29 19.55 15.87 -4.41
N ASP A 30 19.00 14.66 -4.59
CA ASP A 30 19.02 13.95 -5.88
C ASP A 30 17.82 14.32 -6.78
N ALA A 31 16.98 15.27 -6.39
CA ALA A 31 15.91 15.80 -7.21
C ALA A 31 16.41 16.99 -8.03
N ASP A 32 15.95 17.13 -9.27
CA ASP A 32 16.23 18.30 -10.10
C ASP A 32 15.66 19.58 -9.47
N PHE A 33 14.53 19.43 -8.76
CA PHE A 33 13.92 20.49 -7.96
C PHE A 33 13.66 19.97 -6.53
N ASP A 34 14.45 20.44 -5.55
CA ASP A 34 14.29 20.08 -4.14
C ASP A 34 13.10 20.84 -3.51
N ILE A 35 11.91 20.27 -3.59
CA ILE A 35 10.69 20.82 -3.03
C ILE A 35 10.02 19.81 -2.11
N GLY A 36 9.93 20.15 -0.83
CA GLY A 36 9.35 19.28 0.20
C GLY A 36 8.14 19.87 0.89
N PHE A 37 6.97 19.30 0.64
CA PHE A 37 5.74 19.63 1.36
C PHE A 37 5.73 19.05 2.77
N VAL A 38 5.07 19.76 3.71
CA VAL A 38 4.79 19.25 5.05
C VAL A 38 3.34 18.71 5.11
N LYS A 39 3.12 17.69 5.95
CA LYS A 39 1.80 17.03 6.07
C LYS A 39 0.63 17.97 6.40
N LYS A 40 0.88 19.09 7.11
CA LYS A 40 -0.13 20.11 7.40
C LYS A 40 -0.46 20.91 6.13
N MET A 41 -1.60 20.64 5.51
CA MET A 41 -2.00 21.13 4.18
C MET A 41 -1.94 22.66 4.04
N LEU A 42 -2.40 23.42 5.02
CA LEU A 42 -2.44 24.90 5.02
C LEU A 42 -1.21 25.56 5.69
N SER A 43 -0.08 24.88 5.72
CA SER A 43 1.16 25.41 6.30
C SER A 43 1.75 26.56 5.46
N VAL A 44 2.37 27.54 6.13
CA VAL A 44 3.14 28.62 5.49
C VAL A 44 4.24 28.06 4.60
N LYS A 45 4.91 26.98 5.04
CA LYS A 45 5.93 26.29 4.26
C LYS A 45 5.38 25.77 2.92
N ASN A 46 4.19 25.18 2.91
CA ASN A 46 3.55 24.75 1.67
C ASN A 46 3.18 25.92 0.75
N THR A 47 2.91 27.11 1.31
CA THR A 47 2.69 28.32 0.53
C THR A 47 3.97 28.80 -0.16
N GLN A 48 5.12 28.71 0.54
CA GLN A 48 6.43 29.01 -0.05
C GLN A 48 6.75 28.01 -1.18
N CYS A 49 6.57 26.71 -0.95
CA CYS A 49 6.72 25.69 -2.00
C CYS A 49 5.87 26.01 -3.24
N ARG A 50 4.60 26.43 -3.05
CA ARG A 50 3.74 26.82 -4.18
C ARG A 50 4.26 28.06 -4.95
N ARG A 51 4.93 29.01 -4.29
CA ARG A 51 5.57 30.15 -4.97
C ARG A 51 6.74 29.69 -5.83
N GLU A 52 7.57 28.79 -5.32
CA GLU A 52 8.70 28.20 -6.06
C GLU A 52 8.22 27.40 -7.26
N ILE A 53 7.23 26.52 -7.06
CA ILE A 53 6.61 25.74 -8.16
C ILE A 53 6.08 26.65 -9.26
N ARG A 54 5.41 27.75 -8.93
CA ARG A 54 4.94 28.71 -9.94
C ARG A 54 6.07 29.36 -10.71
N LYS A 55 7.25 29.61 -10.09
CA LYS A 55 8.43 30.11 -10.80
C LYS A 55 8.97 29.06 -11.77
N ILE A 56 9.10 27.80 -11.33
CA ILE A 56 9.53 26.68 -12.15
C ILE A 56 8.60 26.50 -13.34
N LEU A 57 7.28 26.40 -13.11
CA LEU A 57 6.26 26.27 -14.15
C LEU A 57 6.20 27.44 -15.15
N LYS A 58 6.80 28.59 -14.83
CA LYS A 58 6.95 29.71 -15.75
C LYS A 58 8.25 29.66 -16.55
N ARG A 59 9.30 29.12 -15.95
CA ARG A 59 10.63 29.05 -16.53
C ARG A 59 10.75 27.86 -17.49
N GLU A 60 10.25 26.72 -17.03
CA GLU A 60 10.29 25.47 -17.78
C GLU A 60 8.98 25.27 -18.58
N ASN A 61 9.11 24.85 -19.81
CA ASN A 61 8.00 24.57 -20.73
C ASN A 61 7.73 23.05 -20.71
N PHE A 62 7.04 22.56 -19.70
CA PHE A 62 6.68 21.14 -19.60
C PHE A 62 5.53 20.81 -20.56
N ASP A 63 5.65 19.72 -21.31
CA ASP A 63 4.56 19.13 -22.09
C ASP A 63 3.57 18.40 -21.17
N ALA A 64 4.11 17.66 -20.18
CA ALA A 64 3.32 16.90 -19.23
C ALA A 64 3.86 16.96 -17.79
N ILE A 65 2.99 16.71 -16.82
CA ILE A 65 3.33 16.53 -15.40
C ILE A 65 2.68 15.26 -14.89
N ILE A 66 3.49 14.34 -14.38
CA ILE A 66 3.03 13.12 -13.71
C ILE A 66 3.07 13.34 -12.19
N LEU A 67 1.94 13.20 -11.53
CA LEU A 67 1.77 13.41 -10.09
C LEU A 67 1.65 12.08 -9.37
N ASN A 68 2.46 11.86 -8.33
CA ASN A 68 2.58 10.55 -7.67
C ASN A 68 2.18 10.51 -6.19
N THR A 69 1.88 11.63 -5.55
CA THR A 69 1.46 11.62 -4.14
C THR A 69 0.33 12.60 -3.92
N THR A 70 -0.63 12.25 -3.07
CA THR A 70 -1.84 13.05 -2.82
C THR A 70 -1.51 14.50 -2.44
N LEU A 71 -0.52 14.71 -1.54
CA LEU A 71 -0.16 16.04 -1.06
C LEU A 71 0.49 16.88 -2.17
N ALA A 72 1.46 16.33 -2.90
CA ALA A 72 2.12 17.01 -4.01
C ALA A 72 1.12 17.28 -5.14
N ALA A 73 0.30 16.28 -5.51
CA ALA A 73 -0.73 16.41 -6.52
C ALA A 73 -1.71 17.54 -6.22
N PHE A 74 -2.16 17.67 -4.97
CA PHE A 74 -3.02 18.77 -4.55
C PHE A 74 -2.33 20.12 -4.75
N HIS A 75 -1.11 20.31 -4.22
CA HIS A 75 -0.41 21.59 -4.26
C HIS A 75 0.05 21.98 -5.67
N ILE A 76 0.53 21.05 -6.46
CA ILE A 76 0.96 21.31 -7.84
C ILE A 76 -0.25 21.72 -8.69
N ARG A 77 -1.36 20.98 -8.62
CA ARG A 77 -2.60 21.33 -9.34
C ARG A 77 -3.13 22.72 -8.93
N LEU A 78 -2.97 23.16 -7.67
CA LEU A 78 -3.29 24.54 -7.26
C LEU A 78 -2.41 25.59 -7.93
N CYS A 79 -1.16 25.25 -8.31
CA CYS A 79 -0.24 26.18 -8.97
C CYS A 79 -0.51 26.33 -10.47
N LEU A 80 -1.16 25.34 -11.09
CA LEU A 80 -1.44 25.35 -12.53
C LEU A 80 -2.50 26.39 -12.90
N ARG A 81 -2.32 27.00 -14.08
CA ARG A 81 -3.34 27.86 -14.72
C ARG A 81 -4.38 27.02 -15.42
N LYS A 82 -5.60 27.54 -15.64
CA LYS A 82 -6.65 26.81 -16.39
C LYS A 82 -6.36 26.67 -17.88
N LYS A 83 -5.69 27.68 -18.46
CA LYS A 83 -5.32 27.73 -19.89
C LYS A 83 -3.80 27.66 -20.03
N ARG A 84 -3.32 27.05 -21.13
CA ARG A 84 -1.87 26.91 -21.44
C ARG A 84 -1.09 26.31 -20.28
N ARG A 85 -1.45 25.12 -19.90
CA ARG A 85 -0.76 24.31 -18.89
C ARG A 85 -0.30 22.99 -19.50
N PRO A 86 0.75 22.36 -18.95
CA PRO A 86 1.12 21.01 -19.32
C PRO A 86 -0.03 20.02 -19.10
N ARG A 87 -0.03 18.91 -19.82
CA ARG A 87 -0.92 17.79 -19.55
C ARG A 87 -0.66 17.24 -18.16
N VAL A 88 -1.68 16.89 -17.41
CA VAL A 88 -1.56 16.41 -16.03
C VAL A 88 -2.12 15.01 -15.91
N ILE A 89 -1.24 14.06 -15.61
CA ILE A 89 -1.55 12.68 -15.30
C ILE A 89 -1.41 12.51 -13.79
N ASN A 90 -2.51 12.20 -13.09
CA ASN A 90 -2.49 12.01 -11.64
C ASN A 90 -2.51 10.52 -11.28
N ILE A 91 -1.40 10.00 -10.77
CA ILE A 91 -1.30 8.62 -10.28
C ILE A 91 -1.73 8.59 -8.81
N VAL A 92 -2.85 7.96 -8.54
CA VAL A 92 -3.47 7.88 -7.22
C VAL A 92 -3.10 6.56 -6.56
N HIS A 93 -2.28 6.63 -5.50
CA HIS A 93 -1.85 5.47 -4.70
C HIS A 93 -2.90 5.03 -3.65
N GLY A 94 -4.07 5.61 -3.67
CA GLY A 94 -5.19 5.38 -2.77
C GLY A 94 -5.81 6.71 -2.32
N TYR A 95 -7.11 6.90 -2.60
CA TYR A 95 -7.83 8.05 -2.04
C TYR A 95 -7.92 7.93 -0.52
N MET A 96 -7.82 9.07 0.17
CA MET A 96 -7.92 9.16 1.63
C MET A 96 -9.34 8.96 2.16
N PHE A 97 -10.29 8.64 1.28
CA PHE A 97 -11.70 8.37 1.54
C PHE A 97 -12.15 7.13 0.73
N THR A 98 -13.31 6.59 1.09
CA THR A 98 -13.91 5.43 0.45
C THR A 98 -15.13 5.84 -0.39
N GLU A 99 -15.64 4.92 -1.20
CA GLU A 99 -16.86 5.15 -2.01
C GLU A 99 -18.05 5.51 -1.11
N LYS A 100 -18.16 4.87 0.06
CA LYS A 100 -19.12 5.23 1.10
C LYS A 100 -18.56 6.36 1.95
N ILE A 101 -18.95 7.59 1.64
CA ILE A 101 -18.55 8.78 2.41
C ILE A 101 -19.14 8.72 3.82
N ARG A 102 -18.29 8.54 4.84
CA ARG A 102 -18.73 8.28 6.22
C ARG A 102 -18.70 9.52 7.12
N ASN A 103 -17.87 10.50 6.80
CA ASN A 103 -17.63 11.64 7.68
C ASN A 103 -17.33 12.93 6.91
N THR A 104 -17.26 14.05 7.63
CA THR A 104 -16.99 15.39 7.07
C THR A 104 -15.62 15.49 6.42
N ARG A 105 -14.62 14.79 6.94
CA ARG A 105 -13.26 14.76 6.37
C ARG A 105 -13.26 14.15 4.96
N ASP A 106 -13.98 13.05 4.76
CA ASP A 106 -14.10 12.39 3.46
C ASP A 106 -14.80 13.30 2.45
N LYS A 107 -15.85 14.03 2.88
CA LYS A 107 -16.53 15.05 2.05
C LYS A 107 -15.57 16.15 1.60
N ILE A 108 -14.72 16.63 2.50
CA ILE A 108 -13.72 17.66 2.20
C ILE A 108 -12.71 17.16 1.18
N PHE A 109 -12.19 15.94 1.33
CA PHE A 109 -11.24 15.38 0.38
C PHE A 109 -11.85 15.19 -1.01
N LEU A 110 -13.07 14.66 -1.09
CA LEU A 110 -13.78 14.52 -2.36
C LEU A 110 -14.06 15.89 -3.00
N PHE A 111 -14.46 16.87 -2.21
CA PHE A 111 -14.66 18.24 -2.69
C PHE A 111 -13.38 18.85 -3.26
N CYS A 112 -12.24 18.66 -2.59
CA CYS A 112 -10.94 19.11 -3.10
C CYS A 112 -10.59 18.46 -4.45
N GLU A 113 -10.84 17.17 -4.62
CA GLU A 113 -10.62 16.48 -5.88
C GLU A 113 -11.55 17.03 -6.98
N LYS A 114 -12.84 17.21 -6.69
CA LYS A 114 -13.81 17.82 -7.62
C LYS A 114 -13.42 19.24 -8.04
N LEU A 115 -12.89 20.04 -7.12
CA LEU A 115 -12.41 21.40 -7.42
C LEU A 115 -11.22 21.39 -8.39
N LEU A 116 -10.34 20.40 -8.26
CA LEU A 116 -9.13 20.27 -9.05
C LEU A 116 -9.32 19.48 -10.37
N ARG A 117 -10.50 18.92 -10.63
CA ARG A 117 -10.78 18.12 -11.84
C ARG A 117 -10.42 18.83 -13.14
N LYS A 118 -10.68 20.15 -13.24
CA LYS A 118 -10.37 20.95 -14.44
C LYS A 118 -8.86 21.17 -14.67
N LYS A 119 -8.03 20.69 -13.74
CA LYS A 119 -6.56 20.75 -13.80
C LYS A 119 -5.94 19.35 -13.80
N THR A 120 -6.73 18.33 -14.07
CA THR A 120 -6.34 16.94 -14.15
C THR A 120 -6.84 16.43 -15.48
N ASP A 121 -5.95 16.04 -16.38
CA ASP A 121 -6.35 15.52 -17.67
C ASP A 121 -6.73 14.04 -17.52
N ASP A 122 -5.85 13.24 -16.93
CA ASP A 122 -6.09 11.82 -16.75
C ASP A 122 -5.73 11.36 -15.34
N ILE A 123 -6.33 10.24 -14.94
CA ILE A 123 -6.08 9.61 -13.65
C ILE A 123 -5.69 8.16 -13.87
N LEU A 124 -4.58 7.74 -13.22
CA LEU A 124 -4.23 6.34 -13.02
C LEU A 124 -4.52 5.95 -11.57
N VAL A 125 -5.27 4.89 -11.36
CA VAL A 125 -5.60 4.35 -10.03
C VAL A 125 -5.10 2.92 -9.90
N MET A 126 -4.94 2.43 -8.67
CA MET A 126 -4.31 1.13 -8.41
C MET A 126 -5.30 0.07 -7.89
N ASN A 127 -6.55 0.46 -7.59
CA ASN A 127 -7.56 -0.45 -7.09
C ASN A 127 -8.95 -0.12 -7.66
N SER A 128 -9.83 -1.10 -7.63
CA SER A 128 -11.15 -1.04 -8.23
C SER A 128 -12.07 -0.01 -7.56
N GLU A 129 -11.96 0.19 -6.24
CA GLU A 129 -12.78 1.19 -5.54
C GLU A 129 -12.39 2.62 -5.93
N ASP A 130 -11.08 2.92 -6.00
CA ASP A 130 -10.60 4.24 -6.42
C ASP A 130 -10.95 4.50 -7.90
N PHE A 131 -10.98 3.46 -8.74
CA PHE A 131 -11.46 3.56 -10.12
C PHE A 131 -12.93 4.01 -10.18
N ARG A 132 -13.80 3.36 -9.41
CA ARG A 132 -15.22 3.76 -9.32
C ARG A 132 -15.38 5.17 -8.75
N ILE A 133 -14.63 5.51 -7.70
CA ILE A 133 -14.64 6.86 -7.13
C ILE A 133 -14.27 7.91 -8.18
N ALA A 134 -13.18 7.73 -8.91
CA ALA A 134 -12.71 8.68 -9.89
C ALA A 134 -13.69 8.83 -11.06
N THR A 135 -14.22 7.72 -11.57
CA THR A 135 -15.14 7.68 -12.70
C THR A 135 -16.50 8.25 -12.33
N ASN A 136 -17.14 7.76 -11.25
CA ASN A 136 -18.48 8.19 -10.84
C ASN A 136 -18.54 9.68 -10.46
N ASN A 137 -17.42 10.22 -9.92
CA ASN A 137 -17.34 11.63 -9.54
C ASN A 137 -16.71 12.50 -10.64
N LYS A 138 -16.33 11.93 -11.80
CA LYS A 138 -15.72 12.63 -12.94
C LYS A 138 -14.54 13.50 -12.50
N LEU A 139 -13.52 12.91 -11.85
CA LEU A 139 -12.44 13.65 -11.20
C LEU A 139 -11.32 14.12 -12.14
N CYS A 140 -11.41 13.83 -13.44
CA CYS A 140 -10.54 14.36 -14.50
C CYS A 140 -11.34 14.82 -15.72
N LEU A 141 -10.65 15.35 -16.72
CA LEU A 141 -11.23 15.78 -17.99
C LEU A 141 -11.28 14.67 -19.03
N GLY A 142 -10.27 13.81 -19.04
CA GLY A 142 -10.09 12.70 -19.96
C GLY A 142 -10.41 11.36 -19.33
N GLU A 143 -9.45 10.46 -19.26
CA GLU A 143 -9.66 9.06 -18.89
C GLU A 143 -9.25 8.74 -17.46
N VAL A 144 -9.97 7.79 -16.87
CA VAL A 144 -9.53 7.08 -15.66
C VAL A 144 -9.11 5.69 -16.10
N LYS A 145 -7.84 5.34 -15.89
CA LYS A 145 -7.32 3.99 -16.16
C LYS A 145 -6.92 3.31 -14.86
N MET A 146 -7.15 2.02 -14.78
CA MET A 146 -6.67 1.19 -13.68
C MET A 146 -5.32 0.60 -14.04
N THR A 147 -4.36 0.71 -13.12
CA THR A 147 -3.06 0.03 -13.18
C THR A 147 -2.99 -1.02 -12.07
N LEU A 148 -1.99 -1.88 -12.14
CA LEU A 148 -1.77 -2.91 -11.13
C LEU A 148 -0.86 -2.42 -9.97
N GLY A 149 -0.79 -1.12 -9.77
CA GLY A 149 0.05 -0.51 -8.73
C GLY A 149 1.52 -0.42 -9.13
N MET A 150 2.40 -0.70 -8.19
CA MET A 150 3.86 -0.64 -8.38
C MET A 150 4.51 -2.02 -8.45
N GLY A 151 3.73 -3.08 -8.24
CA GLY A 151 4.18 -4.46 -8.17
C GLY A 151 5.11 -4.76 -6.99
N ALA A 152 5.12 -5.98 -6.54
CA ALA A 152 6.04 -6.47 -5.53
C ALA A 152 7.08 -7.41 -6.14
N LYS A 153 8.30 -7.40 -5.58
CA LYS A 153 9.33 -8.37 -5.88
C LYS A 153 9.50 -9.29 -4.68
N VAL A 154 9.16 -10.54 -4.87
CA VAL A 154 9.39 -11.57 -3.85
C VAL A 154 10.80 -12.11 -4.05
N HIS A 155 11.61 -11.99 -3.01
CA HIS A 155 12.96 -12.56 -3.02
C HIS A 155 12.91 -14.04 -2.68
N GLY A 156 13.79 -14.84 -3.30
CA GLY A 156 14.00 -16.23 -2.95
C GLY A 156 14.41 -16.38 -1.49
N THR A 157 14.25 -17.58 -0.95
CA THR A 157 14.64 -17.92 0.42
C THR A 157 16.14 -17.68 0.62
N GLN A 158 16.47 -16.77 1.57
CA GLN A 158 17.85 -16.49 1.96
C GLN A 158 18.20 -17.20 3.28
N VAL A 159 17.21 -17.35 4.16
CA VAL A 159 17.34 -18.03 5.44
C VAL A 159 16.29 -19.14 5.51
N PRO A 160 16.70 -20.42 5.68
CA PRO A 160 15.75 -21.51 5.83
C PRO A 160 14.82 -21.35 7.03
N PRO A 161 13.54 -21.80 6.94
CA PRO A 161 12.57 -21.69 8.03
C PRO A 161 13.08 -22.27 9.36
N GLU A 162 13.79 -23.38 9.34
CA GLU A 162 14.37 -24.04 10.52
C GLU A 162 15.34 -23.14 11.29
N THR A 163 16.10 -22.30 10.57
CA THR A 163 17.00 -21.31 11.18
C THR A 163 16.22 -20.22 11.86
N ILE A 164 15.11 -19.77 11.25
CA ILE A 164 14.24 -18.74 11.82
C ILE A 164 13.54 -19.28 13.07
N TYR A 165 13.02 -20.50 13.03
CA TYR A 165 12.42 -21.15 14.19
C TYR A 165 13.41 -21.28 15.34
N LYS A 166 14.63 -21.76 15.07
CA LYS A 166 15.69 -21.88 16.07
C LYS A 166 16.08 -20.53 16.68
N TYR A 167 16.11 -19.49 15.86
CA TYR A 167 16.39 -18.12 16.34
C TYR A 167 15.26 -17.56 17.20
N THR A 168 14.00 -17.89 16.88
CA THR A 168 12.81 -17.38 17.56
C THR A 168 12.30 -18.31 18.67
N GLY A 169 12.78 -19.54 18.76
CA GLY A 169 12.26 -20.57 19.66
C GLY A 169 10.82 -21.01 19.32
N CYS A 170 10.48 -20.99 18.02
CA CYS A 170 9.12 -21.22 17.54
C CYS A 170 8.96 -22.54 16.76
N GLU A 171 9.83 -23.56 16.99
CA GLU A 171 9.82 -24.83 16.28
C GLU A 171 8.46 -25.54 16.32
N ASP A 172 7.82 -25.54 17.48
CA ASP A 172 6.53 -26.21 17.74
C ASP A 172 5.36 -25.22 17.85
N LYS A 173 5.48 -24.01 17.28
CA LYS A 173 4.45 -22.98 17.36
C LYS A 173 3.61 -22.90 16.09
N TYR A 174 2.36 -22.50 16.25
CA TYR A 174 1.53 -22.05 15.14
C TYR A 174 1.70 -20.55 14.97
N VAL A 175 2.40 -20.15 13.93
CA VAL A 175 2.84 -18.76 13.72
C VAL A 175 1.89 -18.01 12.83
N LEU A 176 1.25 -16.98 13.40
CA LEU A 176 0.59 -15.92 12.63
C LEU A 176 1.62 -14.81 12.35
N CYS A 177 1.76 -14.39 11.11
CA CYS A 177 2.76 -13.40 10.70
C CYS A 177 2.11 -12.15 10.11
N PHE A 178 2.56 -10.98 10.54
CA PHE A 178 2.24 -9.70 9.95
C PHE A 178 3.53 -8.94 9.61
N VAL A 179 3.60 -8.37 8.42
CA VAL A 179 4.71 -7.51 7.97
C VAL A 179 4.19 -6.11 7.67
N GLY A 180 4.79 -5.08 8.27
CA GLY A 180 4.47 -3.70 7.98
C GLY A 180 4.84 -2.73 9.10
N GLU A 181 4.70 -1.44 8.82
CA GLU A 181 4.94 -0.39 9.80
C GLU A 181 3.94 -0.50 10.96
N LEU A 182 4.43 -0.33 12.20
CA LEU A 182 3.60 -0.40 13.41
C LEU A 182 2.93 0.96 13.66
N TYR A 183 1.74 1.13 13.11
CA TYR A 183 0.95 2.34 13.30
C TYR A 183 -0.57 2.07 13.15
N LYS A 184 -1.38 2.98 13.69
CA LYS A 184 -2.83 2.83 13.87
C LYS A 184 -3.59 2.28 12.66
N ALA A 185 -3.28 2.72 11.43
CA ALA A 185 -4.02 2.27 10.26
C ALA A 185 -3.75 0.80 9.86
N LYS A 186 -2.66 0.21 10.36
CA LYS A 186 -2.35 -1.22 10.18
C LYS A 186 -3.02 -2.11 11.23
N ASN A 187 -3.48 -1.51 12.33
CA ASN A 187 -4.34 -2.12 13.35
C ASN A 187 -3.79 -3.43 13.96
N GLN A 188 -2.47 -3.47 14.24
CA GLN A 188 -1.87 -4.62 14.94
C GLN A 188 -2.49 -4.87 16.32
N ARG A 189 -3.06 -3.81 16.92
CA ARG A 189 -3.85 -3.90 18.15
C ARG A 189 -4.96 -4.96 18.05
N PHE A 190 -5.68 -5.00 16.92
CA PHE A 190 -6.71 -6.01 16.68
C PHE A 190 -6.15 -7.43 16.70
N LEU A 191 -5.00 -7.67 16.06
CA LEU A 191 -4.35 -8.99 16.02
C LEU A 191 -3.90 -9.43 17.42
N ILE A 192 -3.33 -8.52 18.21
CA ILE A 192 -2.93 -8.79 19.60
C ILE A 192 -4.17 -9.10 20.45
N CYS A 193 -5.25 -8.33 20.33
CA CYS A 193 -6.49 -8.58 21.07
C CYS A 193 -7.18 -9.90 20.70
N ALA A 194 -7.01 -10.38 19.46
CA ALA A 194 -7.56 -11.65 18.99
C ALA A 194 -6.78 -12.88 19.50
N LEU A 195 -5.50 -12.71 19.81
CA LEU A 195 -4.60 -13.84 20.14
C LEU A 195 -5.05 -14.66 21.36
N PRO A 196 -5.53 -14.07 22.49
CA PRO A 196 -6.03 -14.86 23.61
C PRO A 196 -7.14 -15.84 23.22
N GLU A 197 -8.11 -15.41 22.41
CA GLU A 197 -9.20 -16.27 21.96
C GLU A 197 -8.74 -17.34 20.96
N ILE A 198 -7.77 -17.01 20.10
CA ILE A 198 -7.12 -18.00 19.21
C ILE A 198 -6.44 -19.07 20.04
N LYS A 199 -5.72 -18.70 21.10
CA LYS A 199 -4.98 -19.63 21.99
C LYS A 199 -5.89 -20.60 22.77
N LEU A 200 -7.18 -20.30 22.95
CA LEU A 200 -8.12 -21.27 23.52
C LEU A 200 -8.28 -22.53 22.63
N ALA A 201 -8.17 -22.39 21.33
CA ALA A 201 -8.25 -23.53 20.39
C ALA A 201 -6.87 -23.98 19.88
N ILE A 202 -5.91 -23.08 19.82
CA ILE A 202 -4.53 -23.32 19.34
C ILE A 202 -3.56 -22.82 20.43
N PRO A 203 -3.32 -23.63 21.49
CA PRO A 203 -2.58 -23.18 22.69
C PRO A 203 -1.15 -22.69 22.36
N ASN A 204 -0.51 -23.24 21.34
CA ASN A 204 0.83 -22.90 20.89
C ASN A 204 0.85 -21.76 19.86
N ALA A 205 -0.28 -21.08 19.60
CA ALA A 205 -0.31 -19.94 18.68
C ALA A 205 0.54 -18.77 19.17
N VAL A 206 1.30 -18.17 18.23
CA VAL A 206 2.09 -16.97 18.45
C VAL A 206 1.89 -15.98 17.30
N LEU A 207 2.15 -14.71 17.58
CA LEU A 207 2.05 -13.62 16.60
C LEU A 207 3.41 -12.98 16.36
N TRP A 208 3.90 -13.03 15.14
CA TRP A 208 5.07 -12.29 14.70
C TRP A 208 4.65 -10.93 14.10
N LEU A 209 5.16 -9.85 14.66
CA LEU A 209 5.01 -8.49 14.16
C LEU A 209 6.36 -8.01 13.62
N ILE A 210 6.47 -7.98 12.29
CA ILE A 210 7.71 -7.65 11.57
C ILE A 210 7.60 -6.22 11.04
N GLY A 211 8.41 -5.33 11.58
CA GLY A 211 8.45 -3.92 11.24
C GLY A 211 8.70 -3.04 12.46
N GLU A 212 8.79 -1.75 12.21
CA GLU A 212 8.96 -0.72 13.23
C GLU A 212 7.88 0.35 13.06
N GLY A 213 7.66 1.16 14.09
CA GLY A 213 6.69 2.25 14.00
C GLY A 213 6.36 2.88 15.34
N GLY A 214 5.61 3.98 15.29
CA GLY A 214 5.30 4.79 16.47
C GLY A 214 4.47 4.09 17.54
N ASP A 215 3.68 3.10 17.15
CA ASP A 215 2.77 2.40 18.07
C ASP A 215 3.45 1.23 18.80
N ARG A 216 4.75 0.94 18.55
CA ARG A 216 5.45 -0.22 19.09
C ARG A 216 5.35 -0.31 20.62
N VAL A 217 5.56 0.79 21.34
CA VAL A 217 5.52 0.83 22.80
C VAL A 217 4.09 0.52 23.33
N GLU A 218 3.07 1.11 22.70
CA GLU A 218 1.68 0.86 23.05
C GLU A 218 1.28 -0.60 22.81
N LEU A 219 1.75 -1.19 21.71
CA LEU A 219 1.46 -2.59 21.37
C LEU A 219 2.14 -3.58 22.32
N ILE A 220 3.36 -3.30 22.77
CA ILE A 220 4.04 -4.09 23.83
C ILE A 220 3.26 -4.03 25.13
N SER A 221 2.91 -2.82 25.59
CA SER A 221 2.12 -2.66 26.80
C SER A 221 0.76 -3.36 26.74
N LEU A 222 0.12 -3.39 25.57
CA LEU A 222 -1.11 -4.14 25.36
C LEU A 222 -0.91 -5.66 25.52
N ALA A 223 0.18 -6.22 24.99
CA ALA A 223 0.50 -7.64 25.13
C ALA A 223 0.74 -8.01 26.62
N GLU A 224 1.41 -7.13 27.37
CA GLU A 224 1.62 -7.26 28.82
C GLU A 224 0.27 -7.24 29.59
N GLN A 225 -0.60 -6.27 29.30
CA GLN A 225 -1.94 -6.16 29.93
C GLN A 225 -2.81 -7.39 29.67
N LEU A 226 -2.65 -8.04 28.52
CA LEU A 226 -3.38 -9.25 28.16
C LEU A 226 -2.70 -10.55 28.65
N ASN A 227 -1.53 -10.46 29.32
CA ASN A 227 -0.72 -11.58 29.79
C ASN A 227 -0.34 -12.56 28.67
N ILE A 228 0.03 -12.03 27.48
CA ILE A 228 0.44 -12.80 26.31
C ILE A 228 1.79 -12.35 25.75
N SER A 229 2.63 -11.66 26.53
CA SER A 229 3.94 -11.15 26.11
C SER A 229 4.83 -12.25 25.49
N ASP A 230 4.75 -13.47 26.04
CA ASP A 230 5.53 -14.63 25.54
C ASP A 230 4.99 -15.18 24.20
N SER A 231 3.87 -14.66 23.71
CA SER A 231 3.21 -15.11 22.49
C SER A 231 3.18 -14.04 21.41
N VAL A 232 3.72 -12.84 21.66
CA VAL A 232 3.81 -11.74 20.69
C VAL A 232 5.27 -11.35 20.49
N TYR A 233 5.79 -11.57 19.27
CA TYR A 233 7.18 -11.33 18.93
C TYR A 233 7.29 -10.05 18.09
N PHE A 234 7.93 -9.02 18.63
CA PHE A 234 8.24 -7.78 17.94
C PHE A 234 9.61 -7.89 17.26
N MET A 235 9.61 -8.39 16.02
CA MET A 235 10.81 -8.80 15.27
C MET A 235 11.65 -7.62 14.73
N GLY A 236 11.15 -6.37 14.84
CA GLY A 236 11.80 -5.22 14.23
C GLY A 236 11.79 -5.26 12.70
N LYS A 237 12.53 -4.35 12.07
CA LYS A 237 12.64 -4.29 10.61
C LYS A 237 13.59 -5.38 10.11
N GLN A 238 13.10 -6.27 9.25
CA GLN A 238 13.87 -7.33 8.63
C GLN A 238 14.31 -6.96 7.21
N LYS A 239 15.50 -7.40 6.81
CA LYS A 239 16.07 -7.15 5.47
C LYS A 239 15.30 -7.89 4.38
N ASN A 240 14.95 -9.15 4.64
CA ASN A 240 14.14 -9.98 3.77
C ASN A 240 12.92 -10.54 4.54
N PRO A 241 11.79 -9.81 4.60
CA PRO A 241 10.62 -10.25 5.33
C PRO A 241 9.98 -11.52 4.73
N CYS A 242 10.24 -11.80 3.45
CA CYS A 242 9.73 -13.01 2.79
C CYS A 242 10.21 -14.31 3.44
N ASP A 243 11.41 -14.34 4.05
CA ASP A 243 11.89 -15.51 4.77
C ASP A 243 11.01 -15.83 5.98
N TYR A 244 10.63 -14.80 6.73
CA TYR A 244 9.72 -14.92 7.88
C TYR A 244 8.29 -15.28 7.47
N ILE A 245 7.82 -14.72 6.34
CA ILE A 245 6.51 -15.08 5.80
C ILE A 245 6.47 -16.55 5.46
N ARG A 246 7.51 -17.09 4.78
CA ARG A 246 7.59 -18.53 4.44
C ARG A 246 7.73 -19.44 5.65
N ALA A 247 8.31 -18.94 6.74
CA ALA A 247 8.41 -19.68 7.99
C ALA A 247 7.13 -19.65 8.83
N ALA A 248 6.15 -18.80 8.51
CA ALA A 248 4.89 -18.74 9.23
C ALA A 248 3.89 -19.81 8.75
N ASN A 249 2.82 -20.01 9.52
CA ASN A 249 1.71 -20.89 9.15
C ASN A 249 0.56 -20.12 8.50
N LEU A 250 0.38 -18.86 8.86
CA LEU A 250 -0.68 -18.02 8.35
C LEU A 250 -0.22 -16.56 8.29
N TYR A 251 -0.38 -15.91 7.14
CA TYR A 251 -0.22 -14.47 7.05
C TYR A 251 -1.52 -13.76 7.42
N VAL A 252 -1.45 -12.75 8.28
CA VAL A 252 -2.63 -12.03 8.75
C VAL A 252 -2.50 -10.52 8.55
N SER A 253 -3.58 -9.86 8.16
CA SER A 253 -3.63 -8.38 8.07
C SER A 253 -4.96 -7.84 8.60
N ALA A 254 -4.86 -6.90 9.53
CA ALA A 254 -6.02 -6.19 10.10
C ALA A 254 -6.10 -4.72 9.68
N SER A 255 -5.41 -4.34 8.60
CA SER A 255 -5.37 -2.95 8.13
C SER A 255 -6.77 -2.37 7.93
N GLU A 256 -6.93 -1.10 8.32
CA GLU A 256 -8.18 -0.34 8.12
C GLU A 256 -8.19 0.44 6.80
N LYS A 257 -7.01 0.72 6.25
CA LYS A 257 -6.83 1.49 5.01
C LYS A 257 -5.61 1.04 4.25
N GLU A 258 -5.80 0.69 2.99
CA GLU A 258 -4.74 0.41 2.04
C GLU A 258 -5.09 1.01 0.66
N GLY A 259 -4.04 1.26 -0.14
CA GLY A 259 -4.19 1.53 -1.57
C GLY A 259 -4.15 0.22 -2.34
N LEU A 260 -2.95 -0.36 -2.39
CA LEU A 260 -2.67 -1.71 -2.89
C LEU A 260 -1.41 -2.21 -2.14
N PRO A 261 -1.56 -3.00 -1.07
CA PRO A 261 -0.50 -3.26 -0.10
C PRO A 261 0.54 -4.26 -0.60
N PHE A 262 1.83 -3.88 -0.52
CA PHE A 262 2.96 -4.74 -0.89
C PHE A 262 3.05 -6.01 -0.04
N ASN A 263 2.81 -5.92 1.25
CA ASN A 263 2.90 -7.03 2.17
C ASN A 263 1.91 -8.18 1.85
N ILE A 264 0.74 -7.86 1.32
CA ILE A 264 -0.19 -8.89 0.80
C ILE A 264 0.37 -9.49 -0.48
N MET A 265 0.90 -8.68 -1.42
CA MET A 265 1.54 -9.21 -2.64
C MET A 265 2.72 -10.12 -2.29
N GLU A 266 3.55 -9.72 -1.33
CA GLU A 266 4.69 -10.51 -0.84
C GLU A 266 4.23 -11.84 -0.23
N SER A 267 3.16 -11.81 0.57
CA SER A 267 2.58 -13.01 1.16
C SER A 267 2.07 -13.99 0.08
N LEU A 268 1.32 -13.48 -0.91
CA LEU A 268 0.84 -14.29 -2.03
C LEU A 268 2.00 -14.87 -2.85
N GLY A 269 3.03 -14.06 -3.10
CA GLY A 269 4.22 -14.50 -3.84
C GLY A 269 5.11 -15.49 -3.07
N CYS A 270 4.99 -15.53 -1.74
CA CYS A 270 5.57 -16.59 -0.92
C CYS A 270 4.73 -17.89 -0.91
N GLY A 271 3.58 -17.91 -1.59
CA GLY A 271 2.64 -19.03 -1.57
C GLY A 271 1.92 -19.18 -0.23
N MET A 272 1.82 -18.10 0.57
CA MET A 272 1.30 -18.15 1.93
C MET A 272 -0.22 -17.96 1.96
N VAL A 273 -0.93 -18.81 2.70
CA VAL A 273 -2.33 -18.59 3.02
C VAL A 273 -2.45 -17.26 3.76
N THR A 274 -3.29 -16.37 3.24
CA THR A 274 -3.44 -15.01 3.73
C THR A 274 -4.87 -14.78 4.20
N LEU A 275 -5.04 -14.32 5.45
CA LEU A 275 -6.31 -13.87 6.01
C LEU A 275 -6.24 -12.36 6.26
N ALA A 276 -7.04 -11.57 5.54
CA ALA A 276 -6.99 -10.11 5.60
C ALA A 276 -8.37 -9.48 5.80
N SER A 277 -8.39 -8.25 6.34
CA SER A 277 -9.62 -7.46 6.45
C SER A 277 -10.20 -7.14 5.08
N ASP A 278 -11.54 -7.20 4.92
CA ASP A 278 -12.25 -6.92 3.68
C ASP A 278 -12.33 -5.41 3.41
N ILE A 279 -11.21 -4.84 2.94
CA ILE A 279 -11.08 -3.42 2.58
C ILE A 279 -10.60 -3.26 1.12
N LYS A 280 -10.70 -2.04 0.58
CA LYS A 280 -10.10 -1.73 -0.72
C LYS A 280 -8.61 -2.05 -0.71
N GLY A 281 -8.07 -2.46 -1.84
CA GLY A 281 -6.70 -2.93 -1.96
C GLY A 281 -6.54 -4.39 -1.55
N HIS A 282 -7.09 -4.84 -0.42
CA HIS A 282 -7.13 -6.27 -0.09
C HIS A 282 -8.05 -7.04 -1.05
N ARG A 283 -9.26 -6.55 -1.35
CA ARG A 283 -10.21 -7.16 -2.30
C ARG A 283 -9.66 -7.26 -3.73
N ASP A 284 -8.76 -6.38 -4.11
CA ASP A 284 -8.13 -6.43 -5.43
C ASP A 284 -7.08 -7.55 -5.50
N LEU A 285 -6.39 -7.81 -4.38
CA LEU A 285 -5.34 -8.81 -4.26
C LEU A 285 -5.83 -10.18 -3.84
N ILE A 286 -6.94 -10.26 -3.09
CA ILE A 286 -7.48 -11.50 -2.55
C ILE A 286 -8.87 -11.75 -3.11
N GLU A 287 -9.04 -12.90 -3.74
CA GLU A 287 -10.33 -13.50 -4.07
C GLU A 287 -10.67 -14.49 -2.95
N ASP A 288 -11.73 -14.17 -2.16
CA ASP A 288 -12.08 -14.92 -0.95
C ASP A 288 -12.37 -16.39 -1.25
N GLY A 289 -11.69 -17.28 -0.54
CA GLY A 289 -11.76 -18.74 -0.74
C GLY A 289 -10.99 -19.28 -1.96
N VAL A 290 -10.33 -18.43 -2.76
CA VAL A 290 -9.58 -18.84 -3.96
C VAL A 290 -8.08 -18.54 -3.81
N SER A 291 -7.70 -17.29 -3.55
CA SER A 291 -6.31 -16.87 -3.41
C SER A 291 -5.95 -16.39 -2.00
N GLY A 292 -6.90 -16.38 -1.09
CA GLY A 292 -6.79 -16.00 0.31
C GLY A 292 -8.16 -15.97 0.95
N PHE A 293 -8.22 -15.48 2.19
CA PHE A 293 -9.47 -15.30 2.92
C PHE A 293 -9.65 -13.86 3.36
N LEU A 294 -10.90 -13.38 3.30
CA LEU A 294 -11.28 -12.04 3.76
C LEU A 294 -12.21 -12.15 4.98
N TYR A 295 -12.10 -11.19 5.89
CA TYR A 295 -13.02 -11.05 7.02
C TYR A 295 -13.50 -9.62 7.17
N THR A 296 -14.70 -9.43 7.71
CA THR A 296 -15.31 -8.11 7.93
C THR A 296 -14.44 -7.27 8.89
N PRO A 297 -13.99 -6.06 8.51
CA PRO A 297 -13.15 -5.23 9.35
C PRO A 297 -13.75 -4.98 10.72
N GLY A 298 -12.99 -5.30 11.79
CA GLY A 298 -13.41 -5.16 13.18
C GLY A 298 -14.21 -6.35 13.74
N ASP A 299 -14.60 -7.31 12.91
CA ASP A 299 -15.29 -8.53 13.38
C ASP A 299 -14.26 -9.54 13.90
N MET A 300 -14.01 -9.47 15.21
CA MET A 300 -13.07 -10.35 15.93
C MET A 300 -13.51 -11.81 15.87
N THR A 301 -14.80 -12.06 16.06
CA THR A 301 -15.37 -13.42 16.05
C THR A 301 -15.17 -14.08 14.70
N GLN A 302 -15.46 -13.39 13.61
CA GLN A 302 -15.24 -13.90 12.26
C GLN A 302 -13.76 -14.17 11.99
N PHE A 303 -12.87 -13.25 12.40
CA PHE A 303 -11.42 -13.41 12.25
C PHE A 303 -10.91 -14.65 12.98
N VAL A 304 -11.25 -14.79 14.27
CA VAL A 304 -10.83 -15.93 15.10
C VAL A 304 -11.36 -17.26 14.53
N ASN A 305 -12.64 -17.29 14.13
CA ASN A 305 -13.25 -18.49 13.54
C ASN A 305 -12.55 -18.88 12.21
N LYS A 306 -12.20 -17.92 11.36
CA LYS A 306 -11.44 -18.22 10.14
C LYS A 306 -10.03 -18.73 10.44
N VAL A 307 -9.32 -18.18 11.46
CA VAL A 307 -8.02 -18.71 11.90
C VAL A 307 -8.14 -20.18 12.36
N LYS A 308 -9.17 -20.49 13.19
CA LYS A 308 -9.43 -21.85 13.66
C LYS A 308 -9.74 -22.81 12.51
N ALA A 309 -10.57 -22.41 11.56
CA ALA A 309 -10.95 -23.21 10.40
C ALA A 309 -9.77 -23.44 9.43
N ILE A 310 -8.88 -22.47 9.27
CA ILE A 310 -7.64 -22.63 8.51
C ILE A 310 -6.69 -23.61 9.23
N HIS A 311 -6.52 -23.46 10.55
CA HIS A 311 -5.67 -24.36 11.33
C HIS A 311 -6.16 -25.81 11.32
N SER A 312 -7.48 -26.03 11.44
CA SER A 312 -8.08 -27.38 11.40
C SER A 312 -8.09 -28.02 10.00
N GLY A 313 -7.81 -27.27 8.94
CA GLY A 313 -7.91 -27.73 7.55
C GLY A 313 -9.33 -27.71 6.99
N GLU A 314 -10.31 -27.14 7.68
CA GLU A 314 -11.67 -26.91 7.18
C GLU A 314 -11.69 -25.88 6.04
N LEU A 315 -10.87 -24.83 6.16
CA LEU A 315 -10.61 -23.86 5.10
C LEU A 315 -9.23 -24.10 4.50
N THR A 316 -9.18 -24.47 3.23
CA THR A 316 -7.94 -24.73 2.49
C THR A 316 -7.92 -23.99 1.17
N LEU A 317 -6.73 -23.77 0.62
CA LEU A 317 -6.52 -23.16 -0.69
C LEU A 317 -5.61 -24.02 -1.55
N LYS A 318 -5.79 -23.96 -2.86
CA LYS A 318 -4.80 -24.44 -3.81
C LYS A 318 -3.69 -23.39 -3.92
N ILE A 319 -2.48 -23.76 -3.54
CA ILE A 319 -1.32 -22.83 -3.51
C ILE A 319 -1.05 -22.24 -4.91
N ASP A 320 -1.28 -23.02 -5.96
CA ASP A 320 -1.14 -22.52 -7.35
C ASP A 320 -2.03 -21.30 -7.62
N ASN A 321 -3.25 -21.25 -7.07
CA ASN A 321 -4.14 -20.07 -7.21
C ASN A 321 -3.58 -18.86 -6.47
N VAL A 322 -2.96 -19.07 -5.30
CA VAL A 322 -2.32 -18.02 -4.51
C VAL A 322 -1.17 -17.40 -5.29
N VAL A 323 -0.28 -18.24 -5.82
CA VAL A 323 0.88 -17.81 -6.61
C VAL A 323 0.45 -17.18 -7.94
N ALA A 324 -0.52 -17.77 -8.65
CA ALA A 324 -1.05 -17.19 -9.88
C ALA A 324 -1.63 -15.78 -9.67
N LYS A 325 -2.25 -15.53 -8.53
CA LYS A 325 -2.73 -14.18 -8.17
C LYS A 325 -1.56 -13.20 -7.97
N TYR A 326 -0.46 -13.63 -7.35
CA TYR A 326 0.75 -12.82 -7.20
C TYR A 326 1.37 -12.46 -8.56
N GLU A 327 1.44 -13.40 -9.52
CA GLU A 327 2.08 -13.17 -10.82
C GLU A 327 1.46 -11.97 -11.56
N ILE A 328 0.15 -11.73 -11.38
CA ILE A 328 -0.54 -10.55 -11.93
C ILE A 328 0.09 -9.26 -11.39
N TYR A 329 0.52 -9.28 -10.11
CA TYR A 329 1.06 -8.12 -9.38
C TYR A 329 2.57 -8.19 -9.18
N SER A 330 3.26 -9.12 -9.86
CA SER A 330 4.72 -9.16 -9.87
C SER A 330 5.30 -7.87 -10.45
N LYS A 331 6.47 -7.45 -9.95
CA LYS A 331 7.06 -6.16 -10.32
C LYS A 331 7.26 -6.02 -11.84
N ASP A 332 7.69 -7.09 -12.49
CA ASP A 332 8.00 -7.08 -13.93
C ASP A 332 6.72 -6.96 -14.77
N ASN A 333 5.68 -7.75 -14.44
CA ASN A 333 4.39 -7.68 -15.14
C ASN A 333 3.68 -6.31 -14.94
N VAL A 334 3.75 -5.76 -13.72
CA VAL A 334 3.16 -4.46 -13.40
C VAL A 334 3.90 -3.33 -14.10
N PHE A 335 5.24 -3.40 -14.18
CA PHE A 335 6.05 -2.37 -14.83
C PHE A 335 5.61 -2.14 -16.27
N GLU A 336 5.58 -3.19 -17.09
CA GLU A 336 5.22 -3.09 -18.50
C GLU A 336 3.82 -2.49 -18.69
N LYS A 337 2.81 -3.02 -17.97
CA LYS A 337 1.42 -2.56 -18.12
C LYS A 337 1.24 -1.10 -17.68
N THR A 338 1.87 -0.72 -16.57
CA THR A 338 1.78 0.66 -16.06
C THR A 338 2.55 1.63 -16.98
N TYR A 339 3.71 1.22 -17.49
CA TYR A 339 4.49 2.00 -18.43
C TYR A 339 3.74 2.26 -19.75
N CYS A 340 3.14 1.22 -20.33
CA CYS A 340 2.30 1.36 -21.51
C CYS A 340 1.14 2.33 -21.27
N ALA A 341 0.46 2.22 -20.12
CA ALA A 341 -0.63 3.13 -19.76
C ALA A 341 -0.16 4.60 -19.66
N ILE A 342 1.02 4.84 -19.07
CA ILE A 342 1.62 6.19 -19.01
C ILE A 342 1.93 6.72 -20.41
N LYS A 343 2.58 5.91 -21.27
CA LYS A 343 2.91 6.30 -22.65
C LYS A 343 1.67 6.66 -23.46
N GLU A 344 0.65 5.83 -23.44
CA GLU A 344 -0.61 6.10 -24.14
C GLU A 344 -1.24 7.44 -23.71
N LEU A 345 -1.13 7.78 -22.42
CA LEU A 345 -1.64 9.05 -21.93
C LEU A 345 -0.75 10.24 -22.28
N LEU A 346 0.55 10.06 -22.46
CA LEU A 346 1.47 11.12 -22.87
C LEU A 346 1.33 11.47 -24.35
N LEU A 347 0.91 10.50 -25.19
CA LEU A 347 0.75 10.70 -26.66
C LEU A 347 -0.57 11.40 -27.05
N LYS A 348 -1.50 11.59 -26.13
CA LYS A 348 -2.77 12.32 -26.35
C LYS A 348 -2.59 13.82 -26.19
#